data_2b4a70b1f295f6fb03891d54ec906a7d
#
_entry.id   2b4a70b1f295f6fb03891d54ec906a7d
#
_cell.length_a   1.000
_cell.length_b   1.000
_cell.length_c   1.000
_cell.angle_alpha   90.00
_cell.angle_beta   90.00
_cell.angle_gamma   90.00
#
_symmetry.space_group_name_H-M   'P 1'
#
loop_
_entity.id
_entity.type
_entity.pdbx_description
1 polymer ?
#
loop_
_entity_poly.entity_id
_entity_poly.type
_entity_poly.pdbx_seq_one_letter_code
_entity_poly.pdbx_strand_id
1 'polypeptide(L)'
;MELYVSEFSKYVITLLIALYTYESFAVFRKKQESDRNGIYTRQNILMFGLHFSCFIVICFETGDITYLFFYAFQQIVLYATVILFRMLYPKTNRLLVNNMCMLLTVGFVILTRLSLGKAIRQFIIVMISLVIALVIPFFVSRFRFLKEWKWIYAAAG
;
A
#
# COMPACT_ATOMS: atom_id res chain seq x y z
N MET A 1 17.25 -18.91 -19.03
CA MET A 1 15.89 -18.87 -18.45
C MET A 1 15.65 -17.58 -17.68
N GLU A 2 16.60 -17.11 -16.87
CA GLU A 2 16.51 -15.85 -16.09
C GLU A 2 16.26 -14.61 -16.98
N LEU A 3 16.91 -14.52 -18.13
CA LEU A 3 16.75 -13.37 -19.04
C LEU A 3 15.32 -13.24 -19.58
N TYR A 4 14.68 -14.36 -19.91
CA TYR A 4 13.29 -14.37 -20.41
C TYR A 4 12.29 -14.03 -19.31
N VAL A 5 12.52 -14.47 -18.06
CA VAL A 5 11.66 -14.13 -16.91
C VAL A 5 11.76 -12.64 -16.61
N SER A 6 12.97 -12.07 -16.62
CA SER A 6 13.19 -10.64 -16.40
C SER A 6 12.55 -9.78 -17.49
N GLU A 7 12.68 -10.16 -18.75
CA GLU A 7 12.07 -9.44 -19.88
C GLU A 7 10.54 -9.50 -19.85
N PHE A 8 9.97 -10.70 -19.63
CA PHE A 8 8.50 -10.85 -19.54
C PHE A 8 7.90 -10.10 -18.35
N SER A 9 8.59 -10.14 -17.21
CA SER A 9 8.12 -9.47 -15.98
C SER A 9 8.00 -7.95 -16.13
N LYS A 10 8.86 -7.30 -16.92
CA LYS A 10 8.77 -5.85 -17.19
C LYS A 10 7.42 -5.48 -17.79
N TYR A 11 6.96 -6.26 -18.76
CA TYR A 11 5.66 -6.01 -19.41
C TYR A 11 4.50 -6.27 -18.47
N VAL A 12 4.56 -7.34 -17.66
CA VAL A 12 3.52 -7.66 -16.67
C VAL A 12 3.43 -6.57 -15.61
N ILE A 13 4.56 -6.14 -15.05
CA ILE A 13 4.61 -5.08 -14.03
C ILE A 13 4.07 -3.76 -14.59
N THR A 14 4.50 -3.38 -15.80
CA THR A 14 4.02 -2.16 -16.46
C THR A 14 2.50 -2.22 -16.71
N LEU A 15 1.99 -3.36 -17.17
CA LEU A 15 0.56 -3.57 -17.39
C LEU A 15 -0.24 -3.45 -16.08
N LEU A 16 0.24 -4.08 -15.00
CA LEU A 16 -0.43 -4.02 -13.70
C LEU A 16 -0.48 -2.59 -13.14
N ILE A 17 0.59 -1.81 -13.28
CA ILE A 17 0.62 -0.40 -12.89
C ILE A 17 -0.36 0.42 -13.74
N ALA A 18 -0.38 0.21 -15.06
CA ALA A 18 -1.28 0.91 -15.96
C ALA A 18 -2.76 0.60 -15.64
N LEU A 19 -3.09 -0.67 -15.37
CA LEU A 19 -4.44 -1.09 -14.99
C LEU A 19 -4.82 -0.51 -13.62
N TYR A 20 -3.92 -0.52 -12.65
CA TYR A 20 -4.18 0.11 -11.34
C TYR A 20 -4.47 1.62 -11.48
N THR A 21 -3.67 2.30 -12.28
CA THR A 21 -3.85 3.73 -12.55
C THR A 21 -5.18 4.00 -13.24
N TYR A 22 -5.54 3.19 -14.25
CA TYR A 22 -6.84 3.27 -14.92
C TYR A 22 -8.01 3.12 -13.93
N GLU A 23 -7.96 2.10 -13.05
CA GLU A 23 -9.00 1.88 -12.04
C GLU A 23 -9.07 3.04 -11.03
N SER A 24 -7.93 3.67 -10.69
CA SER A 24 -7.91 4.84 -9.80
C SER A 24 -8.65 6.04 -10.40
N PHE A 25 -8.54 6.27 -11.71
CA PHE A 25 -9.33 7.29 -12.38
C PHE A 25 -10.78 6.88 -12.65
N ALA A 26 -11.05 5.60 -12.86
CA ALA A 26 -12.40 5.07 -13.09
C ALA A 26 -13.35 5.30 -11.90
N VAL A 27 -12.80 5.35 -10.66
CA VAL A 27 -13.59 5.67 -9.45
C VAL A 27 -14.33 7.00 -9.58
N PHE A 28 -13.72 8.02 -10.18
CA PHE A 28 -14.32 9.35 -10.32
C PHE A 28 -15.50 9.40 -11.30
N ARG A 29 -15.58 8.42 -12.22
CA ARG A 29 -16.66 8.31 -13.20
C ARG A 29 -17.91 7.64 -12.61
N LYS A 30 -17.78 6.92 -11.51
CA LYS A 30 -18.86 6.14 -10.91
C LYS A 30 -19.55 6.90 -9.79
N LYS A 31 -20.88 7.05 -9.89
CA LYS A 31 -21.72 7.76 -8.90
C LYS A 31 -22.21 6.82 -7.80
N GLN A 32 -22.50 5.55 -8.13
CA GLN A 32 -23.02 4.57 -7.17
C GLN A 32 -21.92 3.96 -6.31
N GLU A 33 -22.16 3.81 -5.01
CA GLU A 33 -21.20 3.21 -4.07
C GLU A 33 -20.94 1.72 -4.35
N SER A 34 -21.95 0.98 -4.80
CA SER A 34 -21.80 -0.42 -5.18
C SER A 34 -20.75 -0.60 -6.28
N ASP A 35 -20.80 0.24 -7.31
CA ASP A 35 -19.86 0.22 -8.43
C ASP A 35 -18.43 0.57 -7.97
N ARG A 36 -18.30 1.56 -7.07
CA ARG A 36 -17.00 1.94 -6.49
C ARG A 36 -16.39 0.82 -5.67
N ASN A 37 -17.19 0.05 -4.94
CA ASN A 37 -16.69 -1.08 -4.15
C ASN A 37 -16.06 -2.18 -5.04
N GLY A 38 -16.64 -2.45 -6.20
CA GLY A 38 -16.05 -3.35 -7.18
C GLY A 38 -14.69 -2.86 -7.69
N ILE A 39 -14.56 -1.55 -7.95
CA ILE A 39 -13.29 -0.94 -8.37
C ILE A 39 -12.23 -1.06 -7.26
N TYR A 40 -12.57 -0.76 -6.01
CA TYR A 40 -11.63 -0.87 -4.88
C TYR A 40 -11.12 -2.30 -4.68
N THR A 41 -11.98 -3.30 -4.91
CA THR A 41 -11.57 -4.70 -4.85
C THR A 41 -10.58 -5.04 -5.98
N ARG A 42 -10.85 -4.59 -7.21
CA ARG A 42 -9.91 -4.77 -8.34
C ARG A 42 -8.58 -4.07 -8.11
N GLN A 43 -8.59 -2.84 -7.57
CA GLN A 43 -7.36 -2.14 -7.17
C GLN A 43 -6.51 -2.95 -6.18
N ASN A 44 -7.15 -3.53 -5.16
CA ASN A 44 -6.45 -4.37 -4.18
C ASN A 44 -5.86 -5.62 -4.85
N ILE A 45 -6.60 -6.28 -5.72
CA ILE A 45 -6.10 -7.44 -6.46
C ILE A 45 -4.90 -7.07 -7.34
N LEU A 46 -4.98 -5.94 -8.06
CA LEU A 46 -3.89 -5.45 -8.90
C LEU A 46 -2.65 -5.08 -8.08
N MET A 47 -2.83 -4.42 -6.93
CA MET A 47 -1.76 -4.05 -6.01
C MET A 47 -1.05 -5.29 -5.45
N PHE A 48 -1.80 -6.28 -4.98
CA PHE A 48 -1.25 -7.52 -4.45
C PHE A 48 -0.60 -8.37 -5.55
N GLY A 49 -1.19 -8.40 -6.74
CA GLY A 49 -0.62 -9.06 -7.92
C GLY A 49 0.69 -8.41 -8.36
N LEU A 50 0.77 -7.08 -8.35
CA LEU A 50 2.00 -6.34 -8.62
C LEU A 50 3.09 -6.68 -7.61
N HIS A 51 2.75 -6.62 -6.31
CA HIS A 51 3.69 -6.92 -5.23
C HIS A 51 4.26 -8.35 -5.38
N PHE A 52 3.38 -9.32 -5.58
CA PHE A 52 3.74 -10.71 -5.80
C PHE A 52 4.66 -10.89 -7.02
N SER A 53 4.27 -10.31 -8.17
CA SER A 53 5.06 -10.42 -9.41
C SER A 53 6.47 -9.85 -9.25
N CYS A 54 6.60 -8.70 -8.58
CA CYS A 54 7.91 -8.08 -8.33
C CYS A 54 8.79 -8.95 -7.43
N PHE A 55 8.23 -9.52 -6.36
CA PHE A 55 9.00 -10.37 -5.43
C PHE A 55 9.38 -11.72 -6.02
N ILE A 56 8.55 -12.29 -6.88
CA ILE A 56 8.94 -13.47 -7.66
C ILE A 56 10.21 -13.18 -8.46
N VAL A 57 10.25 -12.04 -9.16
CA VAL A 57 11.45 -11.67 -9.96
C VAL A 57 12.68 -11.50 -9.07
N ILE A 58 12.54 -10.82 -7.92
CA ILE A 58 13.64 -10.64 -6.96
C ILE A 58 14.14 -12.00 -6.45
N CYS A 59 13.23 -12.91 -6.11
CA CYS A 59 13.59 -14.25 -5.65
C CYS A 59 14.32 -15.06 -6.72
N PHE A 60 13.90 -14.96 -7.99
CA PHE A 60 14.60 -15.62 -9.10
C PHE A 60 15.98 -15.02 -9.37
N GLU A 61 16.12 -13.68 -9.27
CA GLU A 61 17.40 -13.00 -9.49
C GLU A 61 18.41 -13.27 -8.36
N THR A 62 17.94 -13.38 -7.10
CA THR A 62 18.81 -13.55 -5.93
C THR A 62 19.05 -15.01 -5.52
N GLY A 63 18.12 -15.90 -5.89
CA GLY A 63 18.15 -17.31 -5.45
C GLY A 63 17.95 -17.52 -3.95
N ASP A 64 17.57 -16.46 -3.19
CA ASP A 64 17.45 -16.50 -1.73
C ASP A 64 15.97 -16.47 -1.29
N ILE A 65 15.56 -17.52 -0.58
CA ILE A 65 14.19 -17.67 -0.06
C ILE A 65 13.83 -16.63 1.01
N THR A 66 14.82 -15.97 1.62
CA THR A 66 14.61 -14.90 2.62
C THR A 66 13.73 -13.78 2.08
N TYR A 67 13.86 -13.47 0.79
CA TYR A 67 13.02 -12.47 0.13
C TYR A 67 11.54 -12.87 0.10
N LEU A 68 11.24 -14.17 -0.02
CA LEU A 68 9.87 -14.67 -0.02
C LEU A 68 9.23 -14.55 1.37
N PHE A 69 9.98 -14.84 2.44
CA PHE A 69 9.50 -14.60 3.80
C PHE A 69 9.25 -13.11 4.06
N PHE A 70 10.17 -12.26 3.62
CA PHE A 70 10.02 -10.82 3.77
C PHE A 70 8.79 -10.29 3.00
N TYR A 71 8.56 -10.80 1.78
CA TYR A 71 7.34 -10.54 1.03
C TYR A 71 6.08 -10.93 1.81
N ALA A 72 6.04 -12.11 2.41
CA ALA A 72 4.89 -12.59 3.15
C ALA A 72 4.53 -11.65 4.33
N PHE A 73 5.53 -11.18 5.09
CA PHE A 73 5.32 -10.20 6.14
C PHE A 73 4.77 -8.87 5.61
N GLN A 74 5.33 -8.35 4.54
CA GLN A 74 4.84 -7.11 3.92
C GLN A 74 3.40 -7.26 3.44
N GLN A 75 3.08 -8.40 2.81
CA GLN A 75 1.75 -8.70 2.30
C GLN A 75 0.70 -8.72 3.42
N ILE A 76 1.01 -9.40 4.54
CA ILE A 76 0.13 -9.44 5.72
C ILE A 76 -0.14 -8.03 6.24
N VAL A 77 0.91 -7.20 6.37
CA VAL A 77 0.78 -5.83 6.88
C VAL A 77 -0.05 -4.95 5.96
N LEU A 78 0.19 -5.00 4.65
CA LEU A 78 -0.58 -4.23 3.67
C LEU A 78 -2.06 -4.65 3.68
N TYR A 79 -2.33 -5.96 3.73
CA TYR A 79 -3.69 -6.48 3.80
C TYR A 79 -4.39 -6.08 5.10
N ALA A 80 -3.69 -6.23 6.25
CA ALA A 80 -4.18 -5.80 7.55
C ALA A 80 -4.49 -4.30 7.56
N THR A 81 -3.64 -3.47 6.95
CA THR A 81 -3.84 -2.02 6.84
C THR A 81 -5.15 -1.69 6.13
N VAL A 82 -5.40 -2.29 4.96
CA VAL A 82 -6.63 -2.07 4.19
C VAL A 82 -7.87 -2.46 5.01
N ILE A 83 -7.82 -3.62 5.69
CA ILE A 83 -8.93 -4.11 6.52
C ILE A 83 -9.15 -3.22 7.74
N LEU A 84 -8.09 -2.89 8.49
CA LEU A 84 -8.18 -2.09 9.71
C LEU A 84 -8.74 -0.69 9.43
N PHE A 85 -8.27 -0.02 8.38
CA PHE A 85 -8.84 1.27 7.99
C PHE A 85 -10.32 1.17 7.61
N ARG A 86 -10.71 0.10 6.92
CA ARG A 86 -12.11 -0.14 6.55
C ARG A 86 -13.00 -0.41 7.78
N MET A 87 -12.49 -1.14 8.77
CA MET A 87 -13.25 -1.50 9.98
C MET A 87 -13.33 -0.35 10.98
N LEU A 88 -12.20 0.30 11.25
CA LEU A 88 -12.11 1.34 12.28
C LEU A 88 -12.62 2.69 11.77
N TYR A 89 -12.46 2.97 10.49
CA TYR A 89 -12.78 4.26 9.88
C TYR A 89 -13.63 4.12 8.62
N PRO A 90 -14.88 3.65 8.71
CA PRO A 90 -15.74 3.37 7.54
C PRO A 90 -16.03 4.62 6.68
N LYS A 91 -15.87 5.83 7.25
CA LYS A 91 -16.03 7.11 6.55
C LYS A 91 -14.77 7.59 5.81
N THR A 92 -13.64 6.88 5.97
CA THR A 92 -12.39 7.24 5.29
C THR A 92 -12.50 6.95 3.79
N ASN A 93 -11.87 7.80 2.99
CA ASN A 93 -11.80 7.61 1.56
C ASN A 93 -10.94 6.38 1.22
N ARG A 94 -11.60 5.31 0.76
CA ARG A 94 -10.95 4.04 0.42
C ARG A 94 -9.93 4.17 -0.69
N LEU A 95 -10.16 5.06 -1.66
CA LEU A 95 -9.21 5.33 -2.73
C LEU A 95 -7.88 5.84 -2.17
N LEU A 96 -7.93 6.72 -1.16
CA LEU A 96 -6.73 7.25 -0.52
C LEU A 96 -5.93 6.15 0.17
N VAL A 97 -6.61 5.26 0.91
CA VAL A 97 -5.96 4.13 1.60
C VAL A 97 -5.33 3.16 0.61
N ASN A 98 -6.04 2.81 -0.47
CA ASN A 98 -5.53 1.93 -1.52
C ASN A 98 -4.29 2.53 -2.20
N ASN A 99 -4.34 3.84 -2.55
CA ASN A 99 -3.20 4.52 -3.18
C ASN A 99 -2.00 4.63 -2.22
N MET A 100 -2.23 4.87 -0.93
CA MET A 100 -1.17 4.83 0.08
C MET A 100 -0.51 3.45 0.13
N CYS A 101 -1.30 2.38 0.20
CA CYS A 101 -0.79 1.01 0.20
C CYS A 101 -0.05 0.68 -1.10
N MET A 102 -0.53 1.15 -2.26
CA MET A 102 0.15 0.97 -3.55
C MET A 102 1.52 1.66 -3.57
N LEU A 103 1.62 2.88 -3.07
CA LEU A 103 2.89 3.60 -2.98
C LEU A 103 3.87 2.90 -2.01
N LEU A 104 3.37 2.37 -0.88
CA LEU A 104 4.18 1.57 0.03
C LEU A 104 4.68 0.29 -0.64
N THR A 105 3.82 -0.40 -1.39
CA THR A 105 4.18 -1.59 -2.18
C THR A 105 5.34 -1.30 -3.13
N VAL A 106 5.22 -0.24 -3.94
CA VAL A 106 6.27 0.15 -4.88
C VAL A 106 7.56 0.53 -4.14
N GLY A 107 7.45 1.28 -3.05
CA GLY A 107 8.58 1.67 -2.21
C GLY A 107 9.32 0.46 -1.62
N PHE A 108 8.59 -0.52 -1.10
CA PHE A 108 9.17 -1.75 -0.56
C PHE A 108 9.89 -2.58 -1.63
N VAL A 109 9.30 -2.73 -2.81
CA VAL A 109 9.92 -3.46 -3.94
C VAL A 109 11.24 -2.79 -4.32
N ILE A 110 11.25 -1.48 -4.51
CA ILE A 110 12.46 -0.74 -4.90
C ILE A 110 13.54 -0.87 -3.83
N LEU A 111 13.20 -0.66 -2.55
CA LEU A 111 14.17 -0.76 -1.45
C LEU A 111 14.72 -2.18 -1.29
N THR A 112 13.87 -3.19 -1.43
CA THR A 112 14.28 -4.60 -1.34
C THR A 112 15.26 -4.96 -2.44
N ARG A 113 15.02 -4.47 -3.66
CA ARG A 113 15.94 -4.67 -4.79
C ARG A 113 17.29 -3.99 -4.58
N LEU A 114 17.31 -2.82 -3.95
CA LEU A 114 18.54 -2.08 -3.68
C LEU A 114 19.32 -2.65 -2.48
N SER A 115 18.65 -2.99 -1.39
CA SER A 115 19.27 -3.51 -0.17
C SER A 115 18.22 -4.05 0.79
N LEU A 116 18.28 -5.34 1.08
CA LEU A 116 17.36 -5.99 2.04
C LEU A 116 17.43 -5.34 3.43
N GLY A 117 18.63 -4.99 3.90
CA GLY A 117 18.81 -4.34 5.21
C GLY A 117 18.12 -2.98 5.31
N LYS A 118 18.17 -2.17 4.23
CA LYS A 118 17.44 -0.89 4.18
C LYS A 118 15.94 -1.11 4.10
N ALA A 119 15.49 -2.12 3.35
CA ALA A 119 14.09 -2.47 3.23
C ALA A 119 13.48 -2.91 4.57
N ILE A 120 14.20 -3.73 5.35
CA ILE A 120 13.77 -4.16 6.69
C ILE A 120 13.65 -2.95 7.63
N ARG A 121 14.65 -2.07 7.65
CA ARG A 121 14.59 -0.85 8.47
C ARG A 121 13.38 0.03 8.09
N GLN A 122 13.15 0.25 6.80
CA GLN A 122 12.00 1.01 6.33
C GLN A 122 10.69 0.34 6.69
N PHE A 123 10.62 -0.99 6.60
CA PHE A 123 9.43 -1.75 6.98
C PHE A 123 9.07 -1.56 8.45
N ILE A 124 10.06 -1.58 9.36
CA ILE A 124 9.85 -1.34 10.79
C ILE A 124 9.31 0.09 11.02
N ILE A 125 9.89 1.10 10.33
CA ILE A 125 9.43 2.49 10.44
C ILE A 125 7.98 2.61 9.96
N VAL A 126 7.63 1.97 8.85
CA VAL A 126 6.26 1.96 8.31
C VAL A 126 5.30 1.28 9.27
N MET A 127 5.69 0.17 9.91
CA MET A 127 4.87 -0.51 10.92
C MET A 127 4.53 0.43 12.08
N ILE A 128 5.53 1.11 12.64
CA ILE A 128 5.32 2.09 13.72
C ILE A 128 4.42 3.22 13.25
N SER A 129 4.67 3.76 12.06
CA SER A 129 3.88 4.85 11.47
C SER A 129 2.42 4.45 11.22
N LEU A 130 2.16 3.22 10.78
CA LEU A 130 0.80 2.70 10.58
C LEU A 130 0.04 2.58 11.92
N VAL A 131 0.70 2.10 12.97
CA VAL A 131 0.09 2.05 14.31
C VAL A 131 -0.28 3.47 14.76
N ILE A 132 0.63 4.42 14.63
CA ILE A 132 0.38 5.83 14.98
C ILE A 132 -0.78 6.39 14.14
N ALA A 133 -0.78 6.15 12.82
CA ALA A 133 -1.83 6.62 11.91
C ALA A 133 -3.22 6.04 12.24
N LEU A 134 -3.30 4.81 12.77
CA LEU A 134 -4.56 4.22 13.24
C LEU A 134 -5.01 4.80 14.58
N VAL A 135 -4.09 5.20 15.44
CA VAL A 135 -4.37 5.70 16.78
C VAL A 135 -4.79 7.18 16.77
N ILE A 136 -4.15 8.02 15.94
CA ILE A 136 -4.40 9.47 15.88
C ILE A 136 -5.88 9.82 15.65
N PRO A 137 -6.61 9.27 14.67
CA PRO A 137 -8.02 9.64 14.45
C PRO A 137 -8.91 9.26 15.63
N PHE A 138 -8.59 8.17 16.34
CA PHE A 138 -9.29 7.78 17.56
C PHE A 138 -9.12 8.84 18.65
N PHE A 139 -7.90 9.30 18.91
CA PHE A 139 -7.63 10.36 19.88
C PHE A 139 -8.30 11.69 19.48
N VAL A 140 -8.17 12.09 18.20
CA VAL A 140 -8.79 13.33 17.71
C VAL A 140 -10.31 13.29 17.82
N SER A 141 -10.94 12.14 17.61
CA SER A 141 -12.39 11.98 17.75
C SER A 141 -12.84 12.02 19.21
N ARG A 142 -12.02 11.51 20.13
CA ARG A 142 -12.34 11.44 21.56
C ARG A 142 -12.12 12.79 22.28
N PHE A 143 -11.08 13.51 21.91
CA PHE A 143 -10.73 14.78 22.54
C PHE A 143 -11.30 15.97 21.76
N ARG A 144 -12.50 16.43 22.14
CA ARG A 144 -13.14 17.63 21.54
C ARG A 144 -12.26 18.88 21.66
N PHE A 145 -11.45 18.94 22.70
CA PHE A 145 -10.50 20.02 22.99
C PHE A 145 -9.48 20.25 21.86
N LEU A 146 -9.04 19.20 21.18
CA LEU A 146 -8.12 19.31 20.03
C LEU A 146 -8.75 20.05 18.84
N LYS A 147 -10.07 20.07 18.71
CA LYS A 147 -10.76 20.83 17.66
C LYS A 147 -10.74 22.33 17.85
N GLU A 148 -10.59 22.78 19.11
CA GLU A 148 -10.59 24.20 19.47
C GLU A 148 -9.21 24.84 19.27
N TRP A 149 -8.15 24.05 19.18
CA TRP A 149 -6.77 24.50 19.04
C TRP A 149 -6.35 24.80 17.59
N LYS A 150 -7.29 25.28 16.76
CA LYS A 150 -7.07 25.64 15.36
C LYS A 150 -5.85 26.55 15.17
N TRP A 151 -5.68 27.53 16.07
CA TRP A 151 -4.61 28.52 16.02
C TRP A 151 -3.23 27.93 16.32
N ILE A 152 -3.14 26.92 17.18
CA ILE A 152 -1.87 26.25 17.47
C ILE A 152 -1.43 25.40 16.28
N TYR A 153 -2.37 24.72 15.61
CA TYR A 153 -2.05 23.98 14.39
C TYR A 153 -1.63 24.90 13.24
N ALA A 154 -2.27 26.06 13.12
CA ALA A 154 -1.89 27.07 12.12
C ALA A 154 -0.52 27.69 12.37
N ALA A 155 -0.10 27.79 13.65
CA ALA A 155 1.21 28.34 14.02
C ALA A 155 2.34 27.30 13.93
N ALA A 156 2.02 25.99 14.02
CA ALA A 156 3.00 24.90 14.00
C ALA A 156 3.30 24.37 12.58
N GLY A 157 2.43 24.64 11.58
CA GLY A 157 2.58 24.25 10.18
C GLY A 157 3.07 25.38 9.33
#